data_ba81f7d0ea43d64154dd162e91f737c4
#
_entry.id   ba81f7d0ea43d64154dd162e91f737c4
#
_cell.length_a   1.000
_cell.length_b   1.000
_cell.length_c   1.000
_cell.angle_alpha   90.00
_cell.angle_beta   90.00
_cell.angle_gamma   90.00
#
_symmetry.space_group_name_H-M   'P 1'
#
loop_
_entity.id
_entity.type
_entity.pdbx_description
1 polymer ?
#
loop_
_entity_poly.entity_id
_entity_poly.type
_entity_poly.pdbx_seq_one_letter_code
_entity_poly.pdbx_strand_id
1 'polypeptide(L)'
;MQIAYFDCFSGISGDMTLGALIDAGADIALIQDAIGSMDLSHVRISVSNTSKRGFRGKLLSIDHPPEHAHRFLRDILSLVRKARISTEAKDLAMRLFERIARAEAKVHGSTIDKVQFHEVGAIDSIVDIVGVAVAWDMLQIKRAYASPVPTGSGTIRIAHGIVSVPAPATAELLIGVPIAPTQIAMEMTTPTGAAIVTELASEFGPMPPMQVGRIGYGAGRKDMPDRPNLLRLLIGNALTQKPTNDDSIIVLESNLDDTTGEQIGFAIERLWQAGALDVYAIPIQMKKNRPGTLLTVIAKPQDRQTMEGILFQQTGTLGIRYRKQARTILERGAIDIATEWGTVRGKISKLPSGEVSFSPEYDDCSKIAANFNLRLSDVFRIVEDRYKQGVIPITDANSKSQELYESLGLEPERNLDVVNAVFRQAAVEDELESLACERISSDPNSASDLPEPDPVAPDWDTNVESAKEPQGFYRWDSSPWDATLVQKLAPQQSSVLTETTTASPALSEPKQLDQRSITAPKQPWLE
;
A
#
# COMPACT_ATOMS: atom_id res chain seq x y z
N MET A 1 13.33 -10.10 -11.64
CA MET A 1 13.67 -8.66 -11.82
C MET A 1 14.66 -8.25 -10.73
N GLN A 2 15.79 -7.63 -11.12
CA GLN A 2 16.79 -7.16 -10.16
C GLN A 2 16.33 -5.86 -9.50
N ILE A 3 16.35 -5.85 -8.16
CA ILE A 3 15.94 -4.70 -7.34
C ILE A 3 17.03 -4.34 -6.34
N ALA A 4 16.98 -3.10 -5.84
CA ALA A 4 17.86 -2.62 -4.78
C ALA A 4 17.06 -2.10 -3.58
N TYR A 5 17.66 -2.16 -2.40
CA TYR A 5 17.15 -1.53 -1.18
C TYR A 5 18.23 -0.67 -0.55
N PHE A 6 17.95 0.62 -0.44
CA PHE A 6 18.78 1.58 0.28
C PHE A 6 18.41 1.55 1.78
N ASP A 7 19.30 1.04 2.59
CA ASP A 7 19.19 1.13 4.05
C ASP A 7 19.94 2.40 4.52
N CYS A 8 19.16 3.47 4.62
CA CYS A 8 19.67 4.81 4.95
C CYS A 8 19.83 5.04 6.46
N PHE A 9 20.03 4.00 7.28
CA PHE A 9 20.09 4.10 8.74
C PHE A 9 21.03 5.21 9.24
N SER A 10 22.13 5.45 8.54
CA SER A 10 23.10 6.50 8.85
C SER A 10 23.09 7.66 7.86
N GLY A 11 22.00 7.83 7.12
CA GLY A 11 21.88 8.83 6.07
C GLY A 11 22.37 8.36 4.71
N ILE A 12 22.43 9.29 3.75
CA ILE A 12 22.84 9.04 2.38
C ILE A 12 23.50 10.28 1.77
N SER A 13 24.60 10.04 1.07
CA SER A 13 25.33 11.04 0.26
C SER A 13 25.75 10.45 -1.07
N GLY A 14 26.23 11.26 -1.99
CA GLY A 14 26.69 10.82 -3.30
C GLY A 14 27.85 9.85 -3.21
N ASP A 15 28.90 10.24 -2.45
CA ASP A 15 30.09 9.42 -2.23
C ASP A 15 29.78 8.09 -1.52
N MET A 16 28.89 8.10 -0.52
CA MET A 16 28.41 6.87 0.13
C MET A 16 27.66 5.96 -0.85
N THR A 17 26.83 6.54 -1.70
CA THR A 17 26.07 5.76 -2.67
C THR A 17 26.99 5.14 -3.73
N LEU A 18 27.91 5.92 -4.27
CA LEU A 18 28.89 5.42 -5.25
C LEU A 18 29.81 4.36 -4.62
N GLY A 19 30.28 4.62 -3.38
CA GLY A 19 31.06 3.63 -2.63
C GLY A 19 30.32 2.31 -2.41
N ALA A 20 29.02 2.37 -2.08
CA ALA A 20 28.18 1.17 -1.90
C ALA A 20 27.96 0.41 -3.22
N LEU A 21 27.75 1.11 -4.34
CA LEU A 21 27.61 0.48 -5.66
C LEU A 21 28.91 -0.20 -6.10
N ILE A 22 30.07 0.42 -5.84
CA ILE A 22 31.38 -0.18 -6.11
C ILE A 22 31.63 -1.42 -5.23
N ASP A 23 31.31 -1.33 -3.92
CA ASP A 23 31.42 -2.50 -3.03
C ASP A 23 30.47 -3.63 -3.42
N ALA A 24 29.34 -3.31 -4.05
CA ALA A 24 28.38 -4.29 -4.62
C ALA A 24 28.82 -4.85 -5.98
N GLY A 25 29.95 -4.38 -6.55
CA GLY A 25 30.55 -4.97 -7.75
C GLY A 25 30.52 -4.08 -9.00
N ALA A 26 30.24 -2.77 -8.89
CA ALA A 26 30.44 -1.85 -10.00
C ALA A 26 31.95 -1.64 -10.26
N ASP A 27 32.34 -1.62 -11.52
CA ASP A 27 33.76 -1.47 -11.91
C ASP A 27 34.18 0.00 -11.88
N ILE A 28 35.11 0.32 -10.98
CA ILE A 28 35.67 1.67 -10.83
C ILE A 28 36.43 2.13 -12.08
N ALA A 29 37.04 1.24 -12.84
CA ALA A 29 37.79 1.63 -14.03
C ALA A 29 36.86 2.20 -15.10
N LEU A 30 35.71 1.57 -15.32
CA LEU A 30 34.70 2.08 -16.24
C LEU A 30 34.09 3.41 -15.79
N ILE A 31 33.94 3.61 -14.48
CA ILE A 31 33.49 4.89 -13.91
C ILE A 31 34.55 5.97 -14.14
N GLN A 32 35.82 5.65 -13.91
CA GLN A 32 36.94 6.57 -14.15
C GLN A 32 37.04 6.98 -15.63
N ASP A 33 36.87 6.03 -16.55
CA ASP A 33 36.86 6.27 -18.00
C ASP A 33 35.67 7.15 -18.43
N ALA A 34 34.49 6.92 -17.83
CA ALA A 34 33.32 7.74 -18.06
C ALA A 34 33.57 9.20 -17.68
N ILE A 35 34.11 9.46 -16.47
CA ILE A 35 34.46 10.79 -15.98
C ILE A 35 35.54 11.43 -16.86
N GLY A 36 36.60 10.68 -17.23
CA GLY A 36 37.64 11.17 -18.11
C GLY A 36 37.14 11.63 -19.48
N SER A 37 36.08 10.98 -20.00
CA SER A 37 35.47 11.33 -21.29
C SER A 37 34.67 12.63 -21.29
N MET A 38 34.44 13.24 -20.13
CA MET A 38 33.69 14.49 -19.94
C MET A 38 34.59 15.73 -19.89
N ASP A 39 35.77 15.70 -20.51
CA ASP A 39 36.83 16.72 -20.37
C ASP A 39 37.38 16.85 -18.92
N LEU A 40 37.19 15.81 -18.08
CA LEU A 40 37.64 15.71 -16.69
C LEU A 40 38.77 14.68 -16.53
N SER A 41 39.65 14.56 -17.51
CA SER A 41 40.75 13.58 -17.52
C SER A 41 41.79 13.78 -16.39
N HIS A 42 41.81 14.96 -15.78
CA HIS A 42 42.65 15.30 -14.64
C HIS A 42 42.08 14.82 -13.30
N VAL A 43 40.83 14.41 -13.25
CA VAL A 43 40.16 13.91 -12.04
C VAL A 43 40.54 12.44 -11.81
N ARG A 44 40.89 12.11 -10.59
CA ARG A 44 41.21 10.73 -10.17
C ARG A 44 40.27 10.28 -9.08
N ILE A 45 39.65 9.12 -9.31
CA ILE A 45 38.78 8.48 -8.34
C ILE A 45 39.54 7.33 -7.71
N SER A 46 39.62 7.32 -6.40
CA SER A 46 40.19 6.21 -5.64
C SER A 46 39.23 5.70 -4.60
N VAL A 47 39.28 4.40 -4.35
CA VAL A 47 38.42 3.72 -3.38
C VAL A 47 39.28 2.91 -2.44
N SER A 48 39.19 3.22 -1.15
CA SER A 48 39.91 2.51 -0.10
C SER A 48 38.95 1.70 0.77
N ASN A 49 39.46 0.59 1.30
CA ASN A 49 38.75 -0.12 2.36
C ASN A 49 38.90 0.65 3.66
N THR A 50 37.78 0.87 4.34
CA THR A 50 37.77 1.51 5.65
C THR A 50 36.96 0.73 6.65
N SER A 51 37.11 1.04 7.92
CA SER A 51 36.30 0.49 9.00
C SER A 51 35.63 1.61 9.78
N LYS A 52 34.31 1.55 9.88
CA LYS A 52 33.50 2.46 10.70
C LYS A 52 32.91 1.66 11.86
N ARG A 53 33.40 1.89 13.08
CA ARG A 53 33.00 1.13 14.29
C ARG A 53 33.06 -0.40 14.12
N GLY A 54 34.13 -0.90 13.47
CA GLY A 54 34.31 -2.33 13.23
C GLY A 54 33.60 -2.89 12.00
N PHE A 55 32.76 -2.12 11.34
CA PHE A 55 32.10 -2.53 10.08
C PHE A 55 32.90 -2.04 8.88
N ARG A 56 33.16 -2.96 7.93
CA ARG A 56 33.86 -2.62 6.69
C ARG A 56 33.00 -1.74 5.78
N GLY A 57 33.63 -0.90 4.98
CA GLY A 57 33.00 -0.12 3.92
C GLY A 57 34.02 0.39 2.92
N LYS A 58 33.52 0.89 1.78
CA LYS A 58 34.33 1.59 0.76
C LYS A 58 34.25 3.10 1.01
N LEU A 59 35.40 3.71 1.17
CA LEU A 59 35.54 5.15 1.24
C LEU A 59 36.03 5.68 -0.10
N LEU A 60 35.24 6.56 -0.68
CA LEU A 60 35.55 7.24 -1.93
C LEU A 60 36.40 8.47 -1.69
N SER A 61 37.44 8.68 -2.49
CA SER A 61 38.24 9.91 -2.57
C SER A 61 38.34 10.36 -4.01
N ILE A 62 38.06 11.63 -4.23
CA ILE A 62 38.15 12.28 -5.54
C ILE A 62 39.26 13.31 -5.44
N ASP A 63 40.29 13.16 -6.27
CA ASP A 63 41.44 14.02 -6.33
C ASP A 63 41.41 14.84 -7.62
N HIS A 64 41.40 16.16 -7.45
CA HIS A 64 41.41 17.13 -8.55
C HIS A 64 42.03 18.45 -8.10
N PRO A 65 42.59 19.26 -9.00
CA PRO A 65 43.07 20.61 -8.68
C PRO A 65 41.96 21.47 -8.06
N PRO A 66 42.26 22.38 -7.13
CA PRO A 66 41.30 23.30 -6.58
C PRO A 66 40.59 24.07 -7.69
N GLU A 67 39.29 24.07 -7.65
CA GLU A 67 38.46 24.75 -8.64
C GLU A 67 37.39 25.59 -7.91
N HIS A 68 37.18 26.81 -8.39
CA HIS A 68 36.11 27.71 -7.93
C HIS A 68 35.02 27.91 -9.02
N ALA A 69 34.75 26.87 -9.79
CA ALA A 69 33.81 27.00 -10.88
C ALA A 69 32.37 26.99 -10.37
N HIS A 70 31.67 28.11 -10.53
CA HIS A 70 30.22 28.18 -10.44
C HIS A 70 29.65 27.75 -11.76
N ARG A 71 29.01 26.56 -11.82
CA ARG A 71 28.41 25.99 -13.05
C ARG A 71 26.90 26.20 -13.05
N PHE A 72 26.38 26.55 -14.21
CA PHE A 72 24.95 26.48 -14.46
C PHE A 72 24.54 25.05 -14.86
N LEU A 73 23.26 24.73 -14.73
CA LEU A 73 22.75 23.42 -15.15
C LEU A 73 23.15 23.09 -16.58
N ARG A 74 23.02 24.05 -17.53
CA ARG A 74 23.38 23.86 -18.94
C ARG A 74 24.82 23.41 -19.16
N ASP A 75 25.74 23.93 -18.33
CA ASP A 75 27.17 23.60 -18.43
C ASP A 75 27.42 22.15 -18.01
N ILE A 76 26.79 21.73 -16.92
CA ILE A 76 26.86 20.36 -16.41
C ILE A 76 26.22 19.38 -17.41
N LEU A 77 25.00 19.70 -17.92
CA LEU A 77 24.35 18.85 -18.93
C LEU A 77 25.19 18.74 -20.22
N SER A 78 25.93 19.80 -20.58
CA SER A 78 26.87 19.74 -21.71
C SER A 78 28.01 18.76 -21.46
N LEU A 79 28.56 18.71 -20.23
CA LEU A 79 29.57 17.72 -19.84
C LEU A 79 29.02 16.30 -19.89
N VAL A 80 27.84 16.07 -19.30
CA VAL A 80 27.19 14.74 -19.28
C VAL A 80 26.90 14.22 -20.71
N ARG A 81 26.47 15.11 -21.61
CA ARG A 81 26.23 14.72 -23.02
C ARG A 81 27.50 14.25 -23.75
N LYS A 82 28.67 14.77 -23.39
CA LYS A 82 29.97 14.37 -23.93
C LYS A 82 30.43 13.01 -23.40
N ALA A 83 29.92 12.57 -22.23
CA ALA A 83 30.33 11.33 -21.61
C ALA A 83 30.12 10.12 -22.55
N ARG A 84 31.12 9.24 -22.60
CA ARG A 84 31.04 7.95 -23.31
C ARG A 84 30.46 6.88 -22.40
N ILE A 85 29.17 7.00 -22.15
CA ILE A 85 28.34 6.10 -21.31
C ILE A 85 27.06 5.75 -22.05
N SER A 86 26.31 4.77 -21.52
CA SER A 86 25.00 4.37 -22.06
C SER A 86 24.02 5.54 -22.06
N THR A 87 22.97 5.44 -22.89
CA THR A 87 21.87 6.41 -22.91
C THR A 87 21.15 6.44 -21.57
N GLU A 88 20.93 5.27 -20.98
CA GLU A 88 20.26 5.10 -19.69
C GLU A 88 21.03 5.81 -18.55
N ALA A 89 22.34 5.66 -18.50
CA ALA A 89 23.19 6.36 -17.52
C ALA A 89 23.21 7.87 -17.76
N LYS A 90 23.24 8.35 -19.02
CA LYS A 90 23.13 9.77 -19.34
C LYS A 90 21.80 10.36 -18.85
N ASP A 91 20.71 9.70 -19.19
CA ASP A 91 19.37 10.15 -18.84
C ASP A 91 19.20 10.19 -17.33
N LEU A 92 19.69 9.19 -16.60
CA LEU A 92 19.66 9.18 -15.15
C LEU A 92 20.48 10.34 -14.57
N ALA A 93 21.72 10.54 -15.02
CA ALA A 93 22.55 11.65 -14.55
C ALA A 93 21.90 13.01 -14.83
N MET A 94 21.32 13.20 -16.01
CA MET A 94 20.63 14.46 -16.36
C MET A 94 19.41 14.69 -15.46
N ARG A 95 18.58 13.67 -15.21
CA ARG A 95 17.43 13.79 -14.30
C ARG A 95 17.86 14.14 -12.86
N LEU A 96 18.94 13.54 -12.36
CA LEU A 96 19.48 13.86 -11.04
C LEU A 96 19.89 15.35 -10.94
N PHE A 97 20.64 15.87 -11.93
CA PHE A 97 21.01 17.28 -11.95
C PHE A 97 19.83 18.21 -12.08
N GLU A 98 18.85 17.88 -12.93
CA GLU A 98 17.63 18.67 -13.06
C GLU A 98 16.81 18.69 -11.78
N ARG A 99 16.73 17.57 -11.06
CA ARG A 99 16.04 17.48 -9.77
C ARG A 99 16.67 18.43 -8.75
N ILE A 100 17.99 18.43 -8.66
CA ILE A 100 18.72 19.34 -7.77
C ILE A 100 18.53 20.80 -8.22
N ALA A 101 18.63 21.08 -9.51
CA ALA A 101 18.44 22.42 -10.03
C ALA A 101 17.04 22.98 -9.74
N ARG A 102 16.00 22.15 -9.80
CA ARG A 102 14.64 22.54 -9.41
C ARG A 102 14.54 22.88 -7.91
N ALA A 103 15.17 22.09 -7.06
CA ALA A 103 15.19 22.34 -5.63
C ALA A 103 15.94 23.64 -5.30
N GLU A 104 17.11 23.83 -5.86
CA GLU A 104 17.92 25.06 -5.70
C GLU A 104 17.18 26.28 -6.25
N ALA A 105 16.56 26.18 -7.43
CA ALA A 105 15.78 27.27 -8.02
C ALA A 105 14.63 27.72 -7.10
N LYS A 106 13.96 26.77 -6.48
CA LYS A 106 12.87 27.05 -5.53
C LYS A 106 13.38 27.71 -4.26
N VAL A 107 14.48 27.20 -3.69
CA VAL A 107 15.11 27.76 -2.50
C VAL A 107 15.57 29.19 -2.73
N HIS A 108 16.14 29.48 -3.90
CA HIS A 108 16.65 30.80 -4.25
C HIS A 108 15.62 31.75 -4.89
N GLY A 109 14.35 31.32 -5.04
CA GLY A 109 13.34 32.14 -5.72
C GLY A 109 13.71 32.48 -7.16
N SER A 110 14.44 31.58 -7.86
CA SER A 110 15.00 31.79 -9.19
C SER A 110 14.39 30.81 -10.20
N THR A 111 14.82 30.88 -11.45
CA THR A 111 14.48 29.89 -12.48
C THR A 111 15.61 28.88 -12.65
N ILE A 112 15.30 27.68 -13.12
CA ILE A 112 16.27 26.59 -13.31
C ILE A 112 17.46 27.03 -14.18
N ASP A 113 17.24 27.84 -15.20
CA ASP A 113 18.27 28.32 -16.13
C ASP A 113 19.23 29.34 -15.51
N LYS A 114 18.81 30.03 -14.44
CA LYS A 114 19.57 31.07 -13.76
C LYS A 114 20.24 30.60 -12.48
N VAL A 115 19.91 29.40 -12.00
CA VAL A 115 20.52 28.83 -10.82
C VAL A 115 21.98 28.51 -11.09
N GLN A 116 22.82 29.00 -10.20
CA GLN A 116 24.24 28.60 -10.11
C GLN A 116 24.38 27.59 -8.99
N PHE A 117 24.99 26.47 -9.31
CA PHE A 117 25.33 25.50 -8.29
C PHE A 117 26.58 25.94 -7.51
N HIS A 118 26.40 26.25 -6.25
CA HIS A 118 27.49 26.66 -5.35
C HIS A 118 28.25 25.47 -4.73
N GLU A 119 27.54 24.34 -4.54
CA GLU A 119 28.10 23.11 -3.95
C GLU A 119 28.01 21.94 -4.94
N VAL A 120 26.86 21.71 -5.54
CA VAL A 120 26.63 20.59 -6.45
C VAL A 120 27.27 20.79 -7.83
N GLY A 121 27.68 22.01 -8.16
CA GLY A 121 28.49 22.32 -9.35
C GLY A 121 29.96 21.94 -9.23
N ALA A 122 30.46 21.57 -8.02
CA ALA A 122 31.78 21.09 -7.80
C ALA A 122 32.04 19.73 -8.47
N ILE A 123 33.30 19.48 -8.82
CA ILE A 123 33.72 18.23 -9.47
C ILE A 123 33.29 17.00 -8.66
N ASP A 124 33.41 17.06 -7.33
CA ASP A 124 33.03 15.95 -6.44
C ASP A 124 31.57 15.52 -6.67
N SER A 125 30.65 16.49 -6.70
CA SER A 125 29.23 16.18 -6.93
C SER A 125 28.95 15.67 -8.35
N ILE A 126 29.71 16.16 -9.35
CA ILE A 126 29.58 15.70 -10.73
C ILE A 126 30.05 14.23 -10.82
N VAL A 127 31.17 13.91 -10.20
CA VAL A 127 31.69 12.53 -10.15
C VAL A 127 30.73 11.61 -9.41
N ASP A 128 30.19 12.04 -8.28
CA ASP A 128 29.22 11.26 -7.49
C ASP A 128 27.97 10.93 -8.31
N ILE A 129 27.36 11.93 -8.94
CA ILE A 129 26.11 11.76 -9.67
C ILE A 129 26.31 10.93 -10.94
N VAL A 130 27.32 11.26 -11.74
CA VAL A 130 27.61 10.51 -12.97
C VAL A 130 28.11 9.10 -12.65
N GLY A 131 28.96 8.97 -11.63
CA GLY A 131 29.45 7.69 -11.15
C GLY A 131 28.32 6.77 -10.67
N VAL A 132 27.37 7.31 -9.91
CA VAL A 132 26.17 6.58 -9.48
C VAL A 132 25.34 6.14 -10.69
N ALA A 133 25.12 7.02 -11.67
CA ALA A 133 24.33 6.68 -12.86
C ALA A 133 24.99 5.55 -13.68
N VAL A 134 26.29 5.61 -13.89
CA VAL A 134 27.07 4.57 -14.56
C VAL A 134 27.04 3.26 -13.79
N ALA A 135 27.32 3.30 -12.49
CA ALA A 135 27.32 2.11 -11.63
C ALA A 135 25.94 1.46 -11.55
N TRP A 136 24.89 2.27 -11.52
CA TRP A 136 23.49 1.79 -11.50
C TRP A 136 23.14 1.02 -12.75
N ASP A 137 23.49 1.57 -13.91
CA ASP A 137 23.28 0.90 -15.20
C ASP A 137 24.11 -0.38 -15.34
N MET A 138 25.40 -0.34 -14.97
CA MET A 138 26.26 -1.52 -14.95
C MET A 138 25.70 -2.68 -14.12
N LEU A 139 25.10 -2.38 -12.98
CA LEU A 139 24.51 -3.39 -12.09
C LEU A 139 23.10 -3.81 -12.54
N GLN A 140 22.56 -3.25 -13.63
CA GLN A 140 21.26 -3.60 -14.21
C GLN A 140 20.10 -3.56 -13.21
N ILE A 141 20.14 -2.62 -12.28
CA ILE A 141 19.09 -2.44 -11.28
C ILE A 141 17.88 -1.78 -11.92
N LYS A 142 16.73 -2.44 -11.86
CA LYS A 142 15.50 -1.98 -12.54
C LYS A 142 14.57 -1.20 -11.63
N ARG A 143 14.60 -1.45 -10.33
CA ARG A 143 13.76 -0.77 -9.34
C ARG A 143 14.48 -0.68 -8.00
N ALA A 144 14.27 0.40 -7.28
CA ALA A 144 14.78 0.53 -5.92
C ALA A 144 13.68 0.86 -4.92
N TYR A 145 14.00 0.54 -3.68
CA TYR A 145 13.26 0.85 -2.47
C TYR A 145 14.21 1.47 -1.46
N ALA A 146 13.70 2.27 -0.52
CA ALA A 146 14.53 2.85 0.51
C ALA A 146 13.85 2.82 1.88
N SER A 147 14.64 2.75 2.94
CA SER A 147 14.14 3.02 4.29
C SER A 147 13.73 4.49 4.43
N PRO A 148 12.97 4.87 5.47
CA PRO A 148 12.84 6.26 5.85
C PRO A 148 14.21 6.93 6.01
N VAL A 149 14.32 8.20 5.60
CA VAL A 149 15.62 8.90 5.45
C VAL A 149 15.90 9.79 6.66
N PRO A 150 16.99 9.57 7.45
CA PRO A 150 17.38 10.47 8.51
C PRO A 150 18.10 11.69 7.95
N THR A 151 17.68 12.89 8.32
CA THR A 151 18.31 14.15 7.87
C THR A 151 19.46 14.59 8.74
N GLY A 152 19.46 14.21 10.01
CA GLY A 152 20.31 14.80 11.03
C GLY A 152 19.64 15.99 11.73
N SER A 153 20.40 16.70 12.53
CA SER A 153 19.93 17.88 13.28
C SER A 153 21.07 18.92 13.47
N GLY A 154 20.74 20.06 14.06
CA GLY A 154 21.71 21.13 14.30
C GLY A 154 21.91 22.06 13.11
N THR A 155 23.13 22.55 12.91
CA THR A 155 23.47 23.52 11.86
C THR A 155 24.70 23.11 11.07
N ILE A 156 24.78 23.53 9.81
CA ILE A 156 25.94 23.40 8.94
C ILE A 156 26.27 24.75 8.33
N ARG A 157 27.54 24.91 7.96
CA ARG A 157 28.03 26.06 7.21
C ARG A 157 28.07 25.71 5.72
N ILE A 158 27.36 26.47 4.94
CA ILE A 158 27.33 26.38 3.47
C ILE A 158 27.82 27.69 2.85
N ALA A 159 27.86 27.81 1.53
CA ALA A 159 28.26 29.02 0.82
C ALA A 159 27.44 30.26 1.23
N HIS A 160 26.19 30.08 1.60
CA HIS A 160 25.25 31.14 2.02
C HIS A 160 25.24 31.41 3.52
N GLY A 161 26.19 30.86 4.29
CA GLY A 161 26.29 31.04 5.73
C GLY A 161 25.89 29.79 6.54
N ILE A 162 25.41 30.01 7.76
CA ILE A 162 24.98 28.93 8.66
C ILE A 162 23.52 28.69 8.46
N VAL A 163 23.16 27.44 8.17
CA VAL A 163 21.76 26.99 7.98
C VAL A 163 21.43 25.81 8.88
N SER A 164 20.17 25.59 9.14
CA SER A 164 19.68 24.40 9.86
C SER A 164 19.81 23.14 9.01
N VAL A 165 19.94 21.99 9.67
CA VAL A 165 19.89 20.67 9.07
C VAL A 165 18.41 20.18 9.12
N PRO A 166 17.87 19.67 8.00
CA PRO A 166 18.47 19.53 6.67
C PRO A 166 18.70 20.87 5.98
N ALA A 167 19.74 20.96 5.12
CA ALA A 167 19.96 22.12 4.27
C ALA A 167 18.71 22.41 3.41
N PRO A 168 18.45 23.69 3.04
CA PRO A 168 17.20 24.04 2.33
C PRO A 168 16.94 23.23 1.06
N ALA A 169 17.96 22.99 0.23
CA ALA A 169 17.82 22.17 -0.97
C ALA A 169 17.53 20.69 -0.64
N THR A 170 18.17 20.15 0.41
CA THR A 170 17.87 18.79 0.91
C THR A 170 16.42 18.67 1.39
N ALA A 171 15.93 19.67 2.14
CA ALA A 171 14.55 19.71 2.61
C ALA A 171 13.55 19.71 1.45
N GLU A 172 13.83 20.51 0.41
CA GLU A 172 13.00 20.59 -0.79
C GLU A 172 12.97 19.27 -1.57
N LEU A 173 14.12 18.60 -1.70
CA LEU A 173 14.25 17.31 -2.36
C LEU A 173 13.51 16.18 -1.62
N LEU A 174 13.37 16.29 -0.31
CA LEU A 174 12.74 15.27 0.53
C LEU A 174 11.23 15.49 0.74
N ILE A 175 10.59 16.43 0.04
CA ILE A 175 9.13 16.61 0.10
C ILE A 175 8.42 15.30 -0.31
N GLY A 176 7.52 14.81 0.56
CA GLY A 176 6.79 13.55 0.35
C GLY A 176 7.54 12.29 0.76
N VAL A 177 8.79 12.41 1.22
CA VAL A 177 9.60 11.29 1.70
C VAL A 177 9.41 11.09 3.21
N PRO A 178 9.19 9.88 3.72
CA PRO A 178 9.15 9.62 5.15
C PRO A 178 10.53 9.86 5.78
N ILE A 179 10.57 10.73 6.78
CA ILE A 179 11.80 11.10 7.51
C ILE A 179 11.94 10.24 8.75
N ALA A 180 13.10 9.63 8.94
CA ALA A 180 13.44 8.92 10.16
C ALA A 180 13.90 9.91 11.26
N PRO A 181 13.32 9.84 12.47
CA PRO A 181 13.75 10.72 13.56
C PRO A 181 15.19 10.41 13.97
N THR A 182 15.98 11.47 14.23
CA THR A 182 17.35 11.36 14.71
C THR A 182 17.73 12.56 15.57
N GLN A 183 18.59 12.34 16.57
CA GLN A 183 19.16 13.38 17.43
C GLN A 183 20.63 13.66 17.09
N ILE A 184 21.16 13.07 16.03
CA ILE A 184 22.57 13.25 15.65
C ILE A 184 22.77 14.68 15.11
N ALA A 185 23.61 15.45 15.77
CA ALA A 185 23.88 16.85 15.44
C ALA A 185 24.90 16.98 14.28
N MET A 186 24.49 16.52 13.10
CA MET A 186 25.23 16.66 11.84
C MET A 186 24.29 16.44 10.66
N GLU A 187 24.70 16.89 9.48
CA GLU A 187 24.04 16.53 8.23
C GLU A 187 24.28 15.06 7.91
N MET A 188 23.23 14.26 7.90
CA MET A 188 23.26 12.83 7.57
C MET A 188 22.88 12.56 6.12
N THR A 189 22.01 13.39 5.56
CA THR A 189 21.58 13.30 4.15
C THR A 189 21.92 14.60 3.44
N THR A 190 22.80 14.48 2.43
CA THR A 190 23.24 15.61 1.60
C THR A 190 22.28 15.89 0.45
N PRO A 191 22.32 17.06 -0.22
CA PRO A 191 21.52 17.33 -1.41
C PRO A 191 21.69 16.27 -2.51
N THR A 192 22.93 15.84 -2.78
CA THR A 192 23.22 14.77 -3.76
C THR A 192 22.62 13.43 -3.36
N GLY A 193 22.75 13.05 -2.08
CA GLY A 193 22.14 11.82 -1.56
C GLY A 193 20.61 11.83 -1.60
N ALA A 194 20.01 12.97 -1.23
CA ALA A 194 18.57 13.19 -1.31
C ALA A 194 18.06 13.05 -2.76
N ALA A 195 18.73 13.69 -3.71
CA ALA A 195 18.38 13.60 -5.12
C ALA A 195 18.45 12.16 -5.63
N ILE A 196 19.51 11.44 -5.30
CA ILE A 196 19.72 10.05 -5.71
C ILE A 196 18.60 9.15 -5.16
N VAL A 197 18.33 9.20 -3.85
CA VAL A 197 17.34 8.31 -3.25
C VAL A 197 15.92 8.63 -3.72
N THR A 198 15.59 9.91 -3.92
CA THR A 198 14.25 10.31 -4.39
C THR A 198 14.03 10.10 -5.88
N GLU A 199 15.08 10.01 -6.69
CA GLU A 199 14.98 9.66 -8.09
C GLU A 199 14.90 8.15 -8.31
N LEU A 200 15.66 7.37 -7.54
CA LEU A 200 15.78 5.94 -7.76
C LEU A 200 14.75 5.11 -6.99
N ALA A 201 14.41 5.51 -5.76
CA ALA A 201 13.46 4.76 -4.95
C ALA A 201 12.02 4.99 -5.42
N SER A 202 11.36 3.92 -5.81
CA SER A 202 9.94 3.94 -6.17
C SER A 202 9.02 3.95 -4.95
N GLU A 203 9.51 3.43 -3.81
CA GLU A 203 8.75 3.34 -2.55
C GLU A 203 9.70 3.47 -1.37
N PHE A 204 9.20 4.07 -0.27
CA PHE A 204 9.91 4.20 1.01
C PHE A 204 9.21 3.37 2.08
N GLY A 205 9.97 2.54 2.81
CA GLY A 205 9.42 1.68 3.84
C GLY A 205 10.33 0.51 4.19
N PRO A 206 9.75 -0.60 4.70
CA PRO A 206 10.52 -1.80 4.98
C PRO A 206 11.06 -2.44 3.70
N MET A 207 12.13 -3.22 3.85
CA MET A 207 12.72 -3.97 2.74
C MET A 207 11.67 -4.93 2.13
N PRO A 208 11.46 -4.87 0.81
CA PRO A 208 10.53 -5.77 0.14
C PRO A 208 11.05 -7.21 0.17
N PRO A 209 10.18 -8.22 0.01
CA PRO A 209 10.60 -9.60 -0.15
C PRO A 209 11.54 -9.74 -1.33
N MET A 210 12.80 -10.10 -1.06
CA MET A 210 13.83 -10.28 -2.08
C MET A 210 14.85 -11.34 -1.67
N GLN A 211 15.43 -12.01 -2.65
CA GLN A 211 16.59 -12.85 -2.46
C GLN A 211 17.83 -11.98 -2.68
N VAL A 212 18.53 -11.62 -1.60
CA VAL A 212 19.72 -10.78 -1.65
C VAL A 212 20.86 -11.58 -2.30
N GLY A 213 21.45 -11.00 -3.34
CA GLY A 213 22.58 -11.56 -4.05
C GLY A 213 23.89 -10.83 -3.77
N ARG A 214 23.81 -9.50 -3.53
CA ARG A 214 24.99 -8.64 -3.28
C ARG A 214 24.66 -7.62 -2.22
N ILE A 215 25.67 -7.25 -1.42
CA ILE A 215 25.57 -6.20 -0.41
C ILE A 215 26.77 -5.27 -0.57
N GLY A 216 26.52 -3.97 -0.67
CA GLY A 216 27.56 -2.96 -0.72
C GLY A 216 27.45 -2.01 0.47
N TYR A 217 28.62 -1.57 0.98
CA TYR A 217 28.74 -0.60 2.07
C TYR A 217 29.57 0.59 1.60
N GLY A 218 28.95 1.76 1.51
CA GLY A 218 29.63 3.03 1.24
C GLY A 218 29.83 3.82 2.52
N ALA A 219 31.05 4.26 2.77
CA ALA A 219 31.44 4.96 4.00
C ALA A 219 31.43 6.48 3.81
N GLY A 220 30.78 7.18 4.73
CA GLY A 220 30.91 8.62 4.83
C GLY A 220 32.23 9.02 5.51
N ARG A 221 32.73 10.22 5.19
CA ARG A 221 34.03 10.72 5.71
C ARG A 221 34.01 10.94 7.23
N LYS A 222 32.91 11.50 7.76
CA LYS A 222 32.76 11.83 9.18
C LYS A 222 32.48 10.60 10.02
N ASP A 223 32.89 10.60 11.29
CA ASP A 223 32.49 9.56 12.23
C ASP A 223 31.27 9.99 13.04
N MET A 224 30.40 9.06 13.35
CA MET A 224 29.22 9.28 14.18
C MET A 224 29.42 8.72 15.58
N PRO A 225 28.83 9.36 16.62
CA PRO A 225 29.11 9.00 18.00
C PRO A 225 28.55 7.64 18.42
N ASP A 226 27.44 7.20 17.84
CA ASP A 226 26.66 6.05 18.30
C ASP A 226 26.53 4.92 17.26
N ARG A 227 26.82 5.18 16.00
CA ARG A 227 26.62 4.24 14.89
C ARG A 227 27.69 4.34 13.81
N PRO A 228 27.89 3.33 12.97
CA PRO A 228 28.80 3.42 11.84
C PRO A 228 28.23 4.37 10.77
N ASN A 229 29.02 5.31 10.29
CA ASN A 229 28.62 6.16 9.15
C ASN A 229 28.78 5.40 7.84
N LEU A 230 27.80 4.53 7.56
CA LEU A 230 27.74 3.66 6.40
C LEU A 230 26.35 3.69 5.77
N LEU A 231 26.31 3.80 4.46
CA LEU A 231 25.12 3.44 3.66
C LEU A 231 25.23 1.96 3.30
N ARG A 232 24.18 1.19 3.57
CA ARG A 232 24.08 -0.20 3.14
C ARG A 232 23.15 -0.30 1.93
N LEU A 233 23.63 -0.90 0.85
CA LEU A 233 22.86 -1.18 -0.35
C LEU A 233 22.73 -2.70 -0.52
N LEU A 234 21.51 -3.20 -0.52
CA LEU A 234 21.21 -4.61 -0.79
C LEU A 234 20.67 -4.74 -2.21
N ILE A 235 21.29 -5.59 -3.02
CA ILE A 235 20.89 -5.85 -4.41
C ILE A 235 20.55 -7.32 -4.56
N GLY A 236 19.44 -7.62 -5.21
CA GLY A 236 19.00 -8.98 -5.41
C GLY A 236 17.80 -9.10 -6.33
N ASN A 237 17.27 -10.30 -6.42
CA ASN A 237 16.07 -10.54 -7.18
C ASN A 237 14.83 -10.33 -6.32
N ALA A 238 13.88 -9.54 -6.83
CA ALA A 238 12.55 -9.53 -6.23
C ALA A 238 12.09 -10.99 -6.15
N LEU A 239 11.74 -11.43 -4.95
CA LEU A 239 10.93 -12.62 -4.87
C LEU A 239 9.61 -12.18 -5.51
N THR A 240 9.43 -12.54 -6.79
CA THR A 240 8.08 -12.68 -7.29
C THR A 240 7.43 -13.60 -6.26
N GLN A 241 6.72 -13.04 -5.31
CA GLN A 241 5.57 -13.77 -4.85
C GLN A 241 4.90 -14.11 -6.18
N LYS A 242 4.90 -15.40 -6.59
CA LYS A 242 3.79 -15.89 -7.41
C LYS A 242 2.62 -15.15 -6.84
N PRO A 243 1.78 -14.46 -7.63
CA PRO A 243 0.61 -13.89 -7.03
C PRO A 243 0.01 -15.03 -6.21
N THR A 244 0.41 -15.08 -4.95
CA THR A 244 -0.41 -15.73 -3.97
C THR A 244 -1.63 -14.87 -4.17
N ASN A 245 -2.72 -15.48 -4.58
CA ASN A 245 -4.01 -14.84 -4.62
C ASN A 245 -4.38 -14.42 -3.17
N ASP A 246 -3.40 -13.94 -2.41
CA ASP A 246 -3.50 -13.40 -1.08
C ASP A 246 -4.03 -11.98 -1.21
N ASP A 247 -5.32 -11.93 -1.40
CA ASP A 247 -6.08 -10.72 -1.29
C ASP A 247 -6.12 -10.32 0.18
N SER A 248 -5.68 -9.10 0.47
CA SER A 248 -5.75 -8.56 1.83
C SER A 248 -7.10 -7.87 2.01
N ILE A 249 -7.86 -8.34 2.96
CA ILE A 249 -9.14 -7.76 3.36
C ILE A 249 -9.07 -7.14 4.75
N ILE A 250 -10.03 -6.27 5.05
CA ILE A 250 -10.33 -5.84 6.39
C ILE A 250 -11.68 -6.43 6.81
N VAL A 251 -11.73 -6.98 8.01
CA VAL A 251 -12.95 -7.47 8.63
C VAL A 251 -13.32 -6.48 9.73
N LEU A 252 -14.50 -5.88 9.62
CA LEU A 252 -15.05 -4.98 10.65
C LEU A 252 -16.22 -5.69 11.34
N GLU A 253 -16.33 -5.56 12.65
CA GLU A 253 -17.37 -6.22 13.44
C GLU A 253 -17.93 -5.26 14.49
N SER A 254 -19.24 -5.27 14.61
CA SER A 254 -19.96 -4.53 15.66
C SER A 254 -21.05 -5.40 16.29
N ASN A 255 -21.16 -5.32 17.62
CA ASN A 255 -22.22 -5.98 18.38
C ASN A 255 -23.34 -4.98 18.65
N LEU A 256 -24.56 -5.33 18.23
CA LEU A 256 -25.74 -4.46 18.26
C LEU A 256 -26.81 -5.10 19.15
N ASP A 257 -27.18 -4.46 20.28
CA ASP A 257 -28.24 -4.93 21.21
C ASP A 257 -29.38 -3.92 21.40
N ASP A 258 -29.29 -2.78 20.70
CA ASP A 258 -30.26 -1.69 20.75
C ASP A 258 -30.67 -1.15 19.36
N THR A 259 -30.32 -1.87 18.29
CA THR A 259 -30.60 -1.53 16.90
C THR A 259 -31.68 -2.45 16.35
N THR A 260 -32.70 -1.89 15.67
CA THR A 260 -33.78 -2.69 15.08
C THR A 260 -33.32 -3.48 13.86
N GLY A 261 -34.00 -4.59 13.54
CA GLY A 261 -33.70 -5.37 12.34
C GLY A 261 -33.83 -4.56 11.04
N GLU A 262 -34.73 -3.59 10.97
CA GLU A 262 -34.91 -2.70 9.82
C GLU A 262 -33.69 -1.77 9.65
N GLN A 263 -33.18 -1.21 10.74
CA GLN A 263 -31.96 -0.39 10.70
C GLN A 263 -30.74 -1.20 10.30
N ILE A 264 -30.62 -2.44 10.80
CA ILE A 264 -29.54 -3.36 10.39
C ILE A 264 -29.67 -3.69 8.90
N GLY A 265 -30.87 -4.00 8.40
CA GLY A 265 -31.13 -4.25 6.98
C GLY A 265 -30.73 -3.07 6.11
N PHE A 266 -31.12 -1.86 6.50
CA PHE A 266 -30.76 -0.63 5.79
C PHE A 266 -29.23 -0.39 5.80
N ALA A 267 -28.57 -0.62 6.94
CA ALA A 267 -27.12 -0.53 7.04
C ALA A 267 -26.42 -1.52 6.10
N ILE A 268 -26.91 -2.76 6.01
CA ILE A 268 -26.39 -3.78 5.09
C ILE A 268 -26.51 -3.32 3.63
N GLU A 269 -27.64 -2.78 3.22
CA GLU A 269 -27.83 -2.25 1.87
C GLU A 269 -26.84 -1.12 1.55
N ARG A 270 -26.66 -0.18 2.49
CA ARG A 270 -25.71 0.93 2.33
C ARG A 270 -24.26 0.47 2.25
N LEU A 271 -23.89 -0.57 3.01
CA LEU A 271 -22.56 -1.17 2.98
C LEU A 271 -22.28 -1.85 1.62
N TRP A 272 -23.26 -2.57 1.07
CA TRP A 272 -23.15 -3.14 -0.27
C TRP A 272 -23.01 -2.07 -1.34
N GLN A 273 -23.81 -1.00 -1.29
CA GLN A 273 -23.72 0.13 -2.22
C GLN A 273 -22.36 0.85 -2.14
N ALA A 274 -21.72 0.85 -0.98
CA ALA A 274 -20.40 1.43 -0.77
C ALA A 274 -19.24 0.51 -1.16
N GLY A 275 -19.52 -0.70 -1.68
CA GLY A 275 -18.49 -1.62 -2.19
C GLY A 275 -17.96 -2.61 -1.17
N ALA A 276 -18.71 -2.93 -0.12
CA ALA A 276 -18.37 -4.06 0.74
C ALA A 276 -18.21 -5.34 -0.10
N LEU A 277 -17.23 -6.16 0.25
CA LEU A 277 -16.99 -7.45 -0.41
C LEU A 277 -17.93 -8.53 0.08
N ASP A 278 -18.35 -8.42 1.35
CA ASP A 278 -19.35 -9.27 1.98
C ASP A 278 -19.89 -8.59 3.24
N VAL A 279 -21.17 -8.85 3.56
CA VAL A 279 -21.84 -8.36 4.77
C VAL A 279 -22.76 -9.44 5.30
N TYR A 280 -22.58 -9.83 6.55
CA TYR A 280 -23.45 -10.81 7.19
C TYR A 280 -23.72 -10.50 8.65
N ALA A 281 -24.83 -11.01 9.13
CA ALA A 281 -25.31 -10.82 10.49
C ALA A 281 -25.43 -12.18 11.22
N ILE A 282 -24.93 -12.25 12.45
CA ILE A 282 -24.98 -13.44 13.29
C ILE A 282 -25.74 -13.10 14.57
N PRO A 283 -26.80 -13.84 14.95
CA PRO A 283 -27.45 -13.69 16.25
C PRO A 283 -26.47 -14.01 17.38
N ILE A 284 -26.42 -13.15 18.39
CA ILE A 284 -25.57 -13.33 19.57
C ILE A 284 -26.33 -13.04 20.85
N GLN A 285 -25.86 -13.62 21.95
CA GLN A 285 -26.30 -13.26 23.30
C GLN A 285 -25.29 -12.27 23.91
N MET A 286 -25.77 -11.11 24.35
CA MET A 286 -24.94 -10.07 24.92
C MET A 286 -25.10 -9.97 26.43
N LYS A 287 -24.32 -9.07 27.08
CA LYS A 287 -24.40 -8.78 28.52
C LYS A 287 -25.83 -8.47 28.93
N LYS A 288 -26.19 -8.73 30.19
CA LYS A 288 -27.54 -8.56 30.75
C LYS A 288 -28.60 -9.41 30.04
N ASN A 289 -28.20 -10.54 29.48
CA ASN A 289 -29.06 -11.48 28.74
C ASN A 289 -29.86 -10.84 27.60
N ARG A 290 -29.29 -9.84 26.93
CA ARG A 290 -29.93 -9.20 25.78
C ARG A 290 -29.63 -9.97 24.52
N PRO A 291 -30.65 -10.30 23.71
CA PRO A 291 -30.38 -10.74 22.35
C PRO A 291 -29.74 -9.60 21.57
N GLY A 292 -28.84 -9.90 20.67
CA GLY A 292 -28.19 -8.91 19.82
C GLY A 292 -27.75 -9.52 18.50
N THR A 293 -27.16 -8.70 17.67
CA THR A 293 -26.65 -9.07 16.36
C THR A 293 -25.19 -8.68 16.25
N LEU A 294 -24.35 -9.64 15.87
CA LEU A 294 -23.00 -9.37 15.39
C LEU A 294 -23.09 -9.05 13.89
N LEU A 295 -22.91 -7.79 13.54
CA LEU A 295 -22.79 -7.37 12.15
C LEU A 295 -21.33 -7.38 11.72
N THR A 296 -21.03 -8.16 10.68
CA THR A 296 -19.68 -8.31 10.12
C THR A 296 -19.64 -7.78 8.70
N VAL A 297 -18.63 -6.97 8.40
CA VAL A 297 -18.38 -6.38 7.09
C VAL A 297 -16.99 -6.79 6.62
N ILE A 298 -16.89 -7.33 5.42
CA ILE A 298 -15.64 -7.62 4.74
C ILE A 298 -15.45 -6.58 3.64
N ALA A 299 -14.32 -5.87 3.64
CA ALA A 299 -14.04 -4.83 2.67
C ALA A 299 -12.55 -4.81 2.27
N LYS A 300 -12.22 -4.02 1.25
CA LYS A 300 -10.81 -3.74 0.95
C LYS A 300 -10.23 -2.83 2.04
N PRO A 301 -8.93 -2.95 2.38
CA PRO A 301 -8.31 -2.14 3.44
C PRO A 301 -8.45 -0.63 3.25
N GLN A 302 -8.45 -0.16 2.01
CA GLN A 302 -8.61 1.26 1.66
C GLN A 302 -10.01 1.80 1.96
N ASP A 303 -11.04 0.95 1.93
CA ASP A 303 -12.44 1.35 2.08
C ASP A 303 -12.89 1.35 3.56
N ARG A 304 -11.97 1.04 4.50
CA ARG A 304 -12.24 0.92 5.92
C ARG A 304 -13.01 2.10 6.49
N GLN A 305 -12.52 3.32 6.26
CA GLN A 305 -13.12 4.53 6.84
C GLN A 305 -14.55 4.76 6.33
N THR A 306 -14.82 4.45 5.08
CA THR A 306 -16.16 4.53 4.49
C THR A 306 -17.10 3.55 5.17
N MET A 307 -16.67 2.29 5.37
CA MET A 307 -17.47 1.27 6.06
C MET A 307 -17.73 1.62 7.52
N GLU A 308 -16.70 2.10 8.25
CA GLU A 308 -16.85 2.58 9.62
C GLU A 308 -17.86 3.73 9.72
N GLY A 309 -17.80 4.69 8.78
CA GLY A 309 -18.74 5.82 8.73
C GLY A 309 -20.18 5.37 8.57
N ILE A 310 -20.45 4.40 7.68
CA ILE A 310 -21.80 3.85 7.49
C ILE A 310 -22.27 3.11 8.75
N LEU A 311 -21.42 2.27 9.35
CA LEU A 311 -21.76 1.53 10.57
C LEU A 311 -22.11 2.48 11.72
N PHE A 312 -21.31 3.52 11.99
CA PHE A 312 -21.60 4.50 13.02
C PHE A 312 -22.89 5.25 12.75
N GLN A 313 -23.12 5.67 11.52
CA GLN A 313 -24.29 6.47 11.16
C GLN A 313 -25.59 5.68 11.17
N GLN A 314 -25.58 4.42 10.72
CA GLN A 314 -26.81 3.66 10.50
C GLN A 314 -27.17 2.72 11.65
N THR A 315 -26.22 2.30 12.49
CA THR A 315 -26.48 1.35 13.57
C THR A 315 -26.43 1.94 14.96
N GLY A 316 -25.96 3.18 15.11
CA GLY A 316 -25.79 3.82 16.41
C GLY A 316 -24.72 3.17 17.31
N THR A 317 -23.94 2.21 16.79
CA THR A 317 -22.87 1.58 17.56
C THR A 317 -21.86 2.61 18.04
N LEU A 318 -21.32 2.40 19.25
CA LEU A 318 -20.27 3.26 19.82
C LEU A 318 -18.85 2.71 19.56
N GLY A 319 -18.75 1.52 18.98
CA GLY A 319 -17.44 0.90 18.76
C GLY A 319 -17.44 -0.18 17.70
N ILE A 320 -16.43 -0.14 16.84
CA ILE A 320 -16.18 -1.10 15.78
C ILE A 320 -14.81 -1.71 16.03
N ARG A 321 -14.71 -3.03 16.10
CA ARG A 321 -13.45 -3.72 16.07
C ARG A 321 -13.12 -4.14 14.65
N TYR A 322 -11.85 -4.06 14.29
CA TYR A 322 -11.41 -4.48 12.97
C TYR A 322 -10.09 -5.25 13.03
N ARG A 323 -9.88 -6.08 12.01
CA ARG A 323 -8.62 -6.77 11.78
C ARG A 323 -8.33 -6.85 10.29
N LYS A 324 -7.05 -6.71 9.94
CA LYS A 324 -6.55 -7.02 8.60
C LYS A 324 -6.34 -8.53 8.50
N GLN A 325 -6.83 -9.14 7.43
CA GLN A 325 -6.79 -10.58 7.23
C GLN A 325 -6.37 -10.90 5.79
N ALA A 326 -5.48 -11.88 5.63
CA ALA A 326 -5.16 -12.45 4.33
C ALA A 326 -6.29 -13.39 3.88
N ARG A 327 -6.59 -13.38 2.59
CA ARG A 327 -7.59 -14.24 1.97
C ARG A 327 -7.00 -14.83 0.69
N THR A 328 -7.06 -16.15 0.53
CA THR A 328 -6.70 -16.80 -0.73
C THR A 328 -7.92 -16.81 -1.65
N ILE A 329 -7.75 -16.31 -2.88
CA ILE A 329 -8.78 -16.32 -3.91
C ILE A 329 -8.29 -17.10 -5.14
N LEU A 330 -9.19 -17.76 -5.84
CA LEU A 330 -8.86 -18.37 -7.12
C LEU A 330 -8.71 -17.28 -8.20
N GLU A 331 -7.84 -17.52 -9.15
CA GLU A 331 -7.79 -16.75 -10.39
C GLU A 331 -9.15 -16.89 -11.07
N ARG A 332 -9.81 -15.76 -11.36
CA ARG A 332 -11.18 -15.74 -11.87
C ARG A 332 -11.40 -14.64 -12.88
N GLY A 333 -12.30 -14.89 -13.82
CA GLY A 333 -12.75 -13.95 -14.82
C GLY A 333 -14.25 -14.00 -15.03
N ALA A 334 -14.77 -13.02 -15.76
CA ALA A 334 -16.16 -13.00 -16.21
C ALA A 334 -16.22 -13.49 -17.66
N ILE A 335 -17.29 -14.20 -17.99
CA ILE A 335 -17.59 -14.71 -19.34
C ILE A 335 -19.08 -14.55 -19.60
N ASP A 336 -19.43 -14.25 -20.84
CA ASP A 336 -20.81 -14.12 -21.28
C ASP A 336 -21.23 -15.37 -22.05
N ILE A 337 -22.38 -15.95 -21.71
CA ILE A 337 -22.94 -17.14 -22.35
C ILE A 337 -24.22 -16.74 -23.07
N ALA A 338 -24.28 -17.04 -24.38
CA ALA A 338 -25.51 -16.85 -25.18
C ALA A 338 -26.53 -17.94 -24.88
N THR A 339 -27.76 -17.52 -24.60
CA THR A 339 -28.92 -18.39 -24.45
C THR A 339 -30.05 -17.89 -25.34
N GLU A 340 -31.09 -18.69 -25.51
CA GLU A 340 -32.31 -18.28 -26.23
C GLU A 340 -33.04 -17.11 -25.55
N TRP A 341 -32.78 -16.85 -24.29
CA TRP A 341 -33.37 -15.74 -23.52
C TRP A 341 -32.49 -14.50 -23.44
N GLY A 342 -31.33 -14.53 -24.13
CA GLY A 342 -30.33 -13.47 -24.09
C GLY A 342 -29.00 -13.92 -23.46
N THR A 343 -28.16 -12.97 -23.20
CA THR A 343 -26.81 -13.20 -22.64
C THR A 343 -26.86 -13.34 -21.12
N VAL A 344 -26.26 -14.40 -20.59
CA VAL A 344 -26.07 -14.65 -19.15
C VAL A 344 -24.60 -14.53 -18.81
N ARG A 345 -24.27 -13.67 -17.86
CA ARG A 345 -22.93 -13.58 -17.32
C ARG A 345 -22.60 -14.81 -16.47
N GLY A 346 -21.35 -15.22 -16.50
CA GLY A 346 -20.83 -16.27 -15.65
C GLY A 346 -19.45 -15.96 -15.13
N LYS A 347 -19.04 -16.67 -14.11
CA LYS A 347 -17.70 -16.62 -13.52
C LYS A 347 -16.95 -17.88 -13.90
N ILE A 348 -15.74 -17.73 -14.42
CA ILE A 348 -14.79 -18.81 -14.57
C ILE A 348 -13.70 -18.69 -13.51
N SER A 349 -13.25 -19.80 -12.96
CA SER A 349 -12.15 -19.84 -12.00
C SER A 349 -11.24 -21.03 -12.26
N LYS A 350 -9.94 -20.83 -12.08
CA LYS A 350 -8.92 -21.88 -12.25
C LYS A 350 -8.63 -22.53 -10.91
N LEU A 351 -8.92 -23.82 -10.83
CA LEU A 351 -8.63 -24.63 -9.65
C LEU A 351 -7.11 -24.90 -9.51
N PRO A 352 -6.60 -25.21 -8.31
CA PRO A 352 -5.19 -25.59 -8.12
C PRO A 352 -4.78 -26.83 -8.93
N SER A 353 -5.74 -27.68 -9.32
CA SER A 353 -5.55 -28.81 -10.23
C SER A 353 -5.24 -28.39 -11.67
N GLY A 354 -5.47 -27.11 -12.02
CA GLY A 354 -5.43 -26.60 -13.40
C GLY A 354 -6.77 -26.69 -14.13
N GLU A 355 -7.75 -27.34 -13.55
CA GLU A 355 -9.13 -27.43 -14.09
C GLU A 355 -9.84 -26.07 -14.00
N VAL A 356 -10.67 -25.76 -15.01
CA VAL A 356 -11.49 -24.54 -15.03
C VAL A 356 -12.92 -24.89 -14.59
N SER A 357 -13.38 -24.17 -13.57
CA SER A 357 -14.75 -24.24 -13.07
C SER A 357 -15.55 -23.05 -13.58
N PHE A 358 -16.80 -23.27 -13.95
CA PHE A 358 -17.75 -22.25 -14.41
C PHE A 358 -18.94 -22.18 -13.47
N SER A 359 -19.47 -20.97 -13.25
CA SER A 359 -20.70 -20.72 -12.48
C SER A 359 -21.48 -19.55 -13.09
N PRO A 360 -22.75 -19.73 -13.47
CA PRO A 360 -23.59 -18.63 -13.93
C PRO A 360 -23.87 -17.59 -12.85
N GLU A 361 -24.10 -16.33 -13.24
CA GLU A 361 -24.50 -15.27 -12.32
C GLU A 361 -25.98 -15.42 -11.95
N TYR A 362 -26.24 -15.47 -10.64
CA TYR A 362 -27.57 -15.64 -10.07
C TYR A 362 -28.57 -14.58 -10.57
N ASP A 363 -28.16 -13.31 -10.58
CA ASP A 363 -29.05 -12.19 -10.91
C ASP A 363 -29.58 -12.27 -12.36
N ASP A 364 -28.76 -12.73 -13.29
CA ASP A 364 -29.17 -12.88 -14.67
C ASP A 364 -30.07 -14.11 -14.84
N CYS A 365 -29.70 -15.23 -14.22
CA CYS A 365 -30.51 -16.42 -14.22
C CYS A 365 -31.87 -16.21 -13.53
N SER A 366 -31.92 -15.48 -12.42
CA SER A 366 -33.17 -15.20 -11.69
C SER A 366 -34.13 -14.32 -12.48
N LYS A 367 -33.60 -13.33 -13.22
CA LYS A 367 -34.44 -12.51 -14.14
C LYS A 367 -35.05 -13.34 -15.27
N ILE A 368 -34.24 -14.22 -15.88
CA ILE A 368 -34.74 -15.13 -16.91
C ILE A 368 -35.82 -16.04 -16.32
N ALA A 369 -35.53 -16.68 -15.19
CA ALA A 369 -36.51 -17.55 -14.53
C ALA A 369 -37.85 -16.85 -14.24
N ALA A 370 -37.78 -15.59 -13.76
CA ALA A 370 -38.97 -14.79 -13.49
C ALA A 370 -39.71 -14.38 -14.77
N ASN A 371 -39.00 -13.91 -15.79
CA ASN A 371 -39.60 -13.38 -17.01
C ASN A 371 -40.26 -14.48 -17.88
N PHE A 372 -39.66 -15.67 -17.87
CA PHE A 372 -40.12 -16.79 -18.70
C PHE A 372 -40.84 -17.89 -17.91
N ASN A 373 -41.13 -17.64 -16.62
CA ASN A 373 -41.80 -18.57 -15.71
C ASN A 373 -41.14 -19.97 -15.67
N LEU A 374 -39.79 -19.99 -15.64
CA LEU A 374 -38.98 -21.19 -15.59
C LEU A 374 -38.52 -21.49 -14.16
N ARG A 375 -38.12 -22.73 -13.88
CA ARG A 375 -37.42 -23.03 -12.64
C ARG A 375 -35.99 -22.49 -12.72
N LEU A 376 -35.56 -21.82 -11.68
CA LEU A 376 -34.18 -21.27 -11.60
C LEU A 376 -33.11 -22.36 -11.83
N SER A 377 -33.33 -23.56 -11.28
CA SER A 377 -32.43 -24.71 -11.47
C SER A 377 -32.27 -25.14 -12.93
N ASP A 378 -33.36 -25.05 -13.73
CA ASP A 378 -33.34 -25.41 -15.15
C ASP A 378 -32.55 -24.37 -15.94
N VAL A 379 -32.73 -23.07 -15.63
CA VAL A 379 -31.93 -21.99 -16.23
C VAL A 379 -30.44 -22.19 -15.93
N PHE A 380 -30.07 -22.47 -14.67
CA PHE A 380 -28.68 -22.75 -14.31
C PHE A 380 -28.10 -23.91 -15.12
N ARG A 381 -28.81 -25.04 -15.17
CA ARG A 381 -28.38 -26.24 -15.91
C ARG A 381 -28.17 -25.93 -17.40
N ILE A 382 -29.11 -25.22 -18.03
CA ILE A 382 -29.03 -24.88 -19.46
C ILE A 382 -27.80 -23.99 -19.73
N VAL A 383 -27.55 -22.98 -18.89
CA VAL A 383 -26.37 -22.09 -19.03
C VAL A 383 -25.05 -22.86 -18.84
N GLU A 384 -25.00 -23.78 -17.86
CA GLU A 384 -23.83 -24.65 -17.65
C GLU A 384 -23.61 -25.60 -18.86
N ASP A 385 -24.66 -26.17 -19.41
CA ASP A 385 -24.56 -27.06 -20.56
C ASP A 385 -24.14 -26.29 -21.83
N ARG A 386 -24.61 -25.05 -22.02
CA ARG A 386 -24.14 -24.17 -23.09
C ARG A 386 -22.65 -23.84 -22.96
N TYR A 387 -22.18 -23.57 -21.73
CA TYR A 387 -20.75 -23.38 -21.48
C TYR A 387 -19.94 -24.64 -21.86
N LYS A 388 -20.37 -25.83 -21.45
CA LYS A 388 -19.71 -27.12 -21.80
C LYS A 388 -19.66 -27.40 -23.29
N GLN A 389 -20.68 -26.95 -24.03
CA GLN A 389 -20.78 -27.07 -25.49
C GLN A 389 -19.90 -26.02 -26.22
N GLY A 390 -19.27 -25.11 -25.51
CA GLY A 390 -18.38 -24.07 -26.08
C GLY A 390 -19.14 -22.94 -26.79
N VAL A 391 -20.42 -22.75 -26.49
CA VAL A 391 -21.23 -21.65 -27.03
C VAL A 391 -20.90 -20.36 -26.29
N ILE A 392 -19.83 -19.71 -26.69
CA ILE A 392 -19.37 -18.44 -26.13
C ILE A 392 -19.59 -17.36 -27.20
N PRO A 393 -20.41 -16.33 -26.94
CA PRO A 393 -20.50 -15.21 -27.88
C PRO A 393 -19.18 -14.43 -27.87
N ILE A 394 -18.62 -14.21 -29.03
CA ILE A 394 -17.56 -13.23 -29.21
C ILE A 394 -18.24 -11.85 -29.20
N THR A 395 -18.39 -11.25 -28.01
CA THR A 395 -18.66 -9.82 -27.89
C THR A 395 -17.33 -9.07 -27.98
N ASP A 396 -17.32 -7.97 -28.73
CA ASP A 396 -16.16 -7.13 -29.03
C ASP A 396 -15.14 -7.05 -27.89
N ALA A 397 -13.95 -7.52 -28.19
CA ALA A 397 -12.86 -7.77 -27.29
C ALA A 397 -12.44 -6.52 -26.52
N ASN A 398 -12.76 -6.48 -25.27
CA ASN A 398 -11.97 -5.75 -24.31
C ASN A 398 -10.62 -6.50 -24.15
N SER A 399 -9.49 -5.86 -24.42
CA SER A 399 -8.14 -6.45 -24.42
C SER A 399 -7.81 -7.32 -23.19
N LYS A 400 -8.45 -7.05 -22.07
CA LYS A 400 -8.33 -7.83 -20.83
C LYS A 400 -8.98 -9.22 -20.88
N SER A 401 -10.01 -9.39 -21.71
CA SER A 401 -10.64 -10.70 -21.86
C SER A 401 -9.77 -11.63 -22.70
N GLN A 402 -9.09 -11.11 -23.69
CA GLN A 402 -8.20 -11.88 -24.56
C GLN A 402 -6.94 -12.38 -23.83
N GLU A 403 -6.32 -11.52 -23.00
CA GLU A 403 -5.22 -11.93 -22.11
C GLU A 403 -5.64 -13.02 -21.11
N LEU A 404 -6.90 -12.98 -20.64
CA LEU A 404 -7.44 -13.98 -19.74
C LEU A 404 -7.65 -15.34 -20.44
N TYR A 405 -8.15 -15.34 -21.67
CA TYR A 405 -8.32 -16.59 -22.46
C TYR A 405 -6.97 -17.25 -22.73
N GLU A 406 -5.97 -16.48 -23.10
CA GLU A 406 -4.60 -16.98 -23.32
C GLU A 406 -3.98 -17.53 -22.03
N SER A 407 -4.20 -16.85 -20.88
CA SER A 407 -3.69 -17.30 -19.58
C SER A 407 -4.34 -18.59 -19.09
N LEU A 408 -5.59 -18.84 -19.49
CA LEU A 408 -6.35 -20.03 -19.15
C LEU A 408 -6.14 -21.20 -20.13
N GLY A 409 -5.41 -20.97 -21.24
CA GLY A 409 -5.15 -21.98 -22.29
C GLY A 409 -6.39 -22.33 -23.12
N LEU A 410 -7.33 -21.39 -23.24
CA LEU A 410 -8.55 -21.52 -24.03
C LEU A 410 -8.30 -20.85 -25.40
N GLU A 411 -8.36 -21.61 -26.51
CA GLU A 411 -8.20 -21.08 -27.86
C GLU A 411 -9.51 -20.45 -28.36
N PRO A 412 -9.53 -19.17 -28.80
CA PRO A 412 -10.75 -18.49 -29.24
C PRO A 412 -11.30 -18.95 -30.59
N GLU A 413 -10.54 -19.66 -31.40
CA GLU A 413 -10.83 -19.80 -32.83
C GLU A 413 -11.65 -21.03 -33.25
N ARG A 414 -12.02 -21.93 -32.36
CA ARG A 414 -12.64 -23.21 -32.79
C ARG A 414 -14.15 -23.22 -33.01
N ASN A 415 -14.90 -22.15 -32.82
CA ASN A 415 -16.38 -22.26 -32.74
C ASN A 415 -17.23 -21.35 -33.64
N LEU A 416 -16.67 -20.62 -34.62
CA LEU A 416 -17.52 -19.84 -35.55
C LEU A 416 -18.45 -20.71 -36.43
N ASP A 417 -18.03 -21.91 -36.80
CA ASP A 417 -18.80 -22.81 -37.65
C ASP A 417 -19.90 -23.56 -36.88
N VAL A 418 -19.69 -23.78 -35.56
CA VAL A 418 -20.69 -24.46 -34.70
C VAL A 418 -21.84 -23.52 -34.35
N VAL A 419 -21.59 -22.25 -34.12
CA VAL A 419 -22.61 -21.24 -33.81
C VAL A 419 -23.61 -21.08 -34.97
N ASN A 420 -23.11 -21.08 -36.20
CA ASN A 420 -23.96 -20.96 -37.40
C ASN A 420 -24.74 -22.24 -37.73
N ALA A 421 -24.29 -23.42 -37.31
CA ALA A 421 -24.98 -24.70 -37.51
C ALA A 421 -26.10 -24.94 -36.49
N VAL A 422 -25.89 -24.52 -35.22
CA VAL A 422 -26.87 -24.72 -34.13
C VAL A 422 -28.09 -23.81 -34.28
N PHE A 423 -27.93 -22.59 -34.83
CA PHE A 423 -29.04 -21.70 -35.11
C PHE A 423 -29.92 -22.14 -36.33
N ARG A 424 -29.44 -23.11 -37.12
CA ARG A 424 -30.17 -23.63 -38.28
C ARG A 424 -30.91 -24.96 -38.03
N GLN A 425 -30.71 -25.59 -36.89
CA GLN A 425 -31.40 -26.85 -36.56
C GLN A 425 -32.31 -26.65 -35.36
N ALA A 426 -33.59 -26.62 -35.66
CA ALA A 426 -34.75 -26.48 -34.77
C ALA A 426 -34.93 -27.66 -33.80
N ALA A 427 -33.83 -28.12 -33.15
CA ALA A 427 -33.93 -29.20 -32.14
C ALA A 427 -34.36 -28.71 -30.75
N VAL A 428 -34.37 -27.37 -30.52
CA VAL A 428 -34.77 -26.80 -29.23
C VAL A 428 -36.29 -26.63 -29.12
N GLU A 429 -37.03 -26.56 -30.24
CA GLU A 429 -38.49 -26.52 -30.23
C GLU A 429 -39.10 -27.82 -29.69
N ASP A 430 -38.50 -28.97 -30.00
CA ASP A 430 -39.01 -30.27 -29.53
C ASP A 430 -38.83 -30.51 -28.02
N GLU A 431 -37.76 -29.98 -27.40
CA GLU A 431 -37.52 -30.15 -25.95
C GLU A 431 -38.40 -29.19 -25.12
N LEU A 432 -38.64 -27.98 -25.62
CA LEU A 432 -39.54 -27.01 -25.00
C LEU A 432 -41.01 -27.40 -25.16
N GLU A 433 -41.42 -27.96 -26.30
CA GLU A 433 -42.75 -28.55 -26.47
C GLU A 433 -42.97 -29.79 -25.59
N SER A 434 -41.94 -30.61 -25.40
CA SER A 434 -41.97 -31.74 -24.46
C SER A 434 -42.19 -31.31 -23.01
N LEU A 435 -41.49 -30.29 -22.55
CA LEU A 435 -41.66 -29.72 -21.20
C LEU A 435 -42.96 -28.94 -21.02
N ALA A 436 -43.51 -28.37 -22.08
CA ALA A 436 -44.83 -27.74 -22.08
C ALA A 436 -45.96 -28.78 -22.12
N CYS A 437 -45.81 -29.88 -22.86
CA CYS A 437 -46.81 -30.99 -22.93
C CYS A 437 -46.93 -31.78 -21.63
N GLU A 438 -45.83 -31.98 -20.88
CA GLU A 438 -45.91 -32.61 -19.54
C GLU A 438 -46.71 -31.78 -18.52
N ARG A 439 -46.80 -30.46 -18.71
CA ARG A 439 -47.61 -29.57 -17.86
C ARG A 439 -49.11 -29.55 -18.22
N ILE A 440 -49.48 -29.93 -19.42
CA ILE A 440 -50.89 -29.90 -19.88
C ILE A 440 -51.61 -31.24 -19.63
N SER A 441 -50.89 -32.32 -19.35
CA SER A 441 -51.47 -33.65 -19.10
C SER A 441 -51.82 -33.96 -17.64
N SER A 442 -51.64 -33.04 -16.70
CA SER A 442 -52.15 -33.17 -15.34
C SER A 442 -53.55 -32.56 -15.26
N ASP A 443 -54.55 -33.41 -15.40
CA ASP A 443 -55.97 -33.18 -15.33
C ASP A 443 -56.42 -32.44 -14.04
N PRO A 444 -57.23 -31.36 -14.12
CA PRO A 444 -57.67 -30.61 -12.94
C PRO A 444 -58.88 -31.21 -12.21
N ASN A 445 -59.25 -32.49 -12.44
CA ASN A 445 -60.45 -33.11 -11.88
C ASN A 445 -60.20 -34.36 -11.02
N SER A 446 -59.43 -34.23 -9.94
CA SER A 446 -59.46 -35.18 -8.83
C SER A 446 -59.34 -34.48 -7.47
N ALA A 447 -60.35 -33.66 -7.18
CA ALA A 447 -60.58 -33.14 -5.84
C ALA A 447 -61.66 -33.99 -5.17
N SER A 448 -61.32 -35.08 -4.52
CA SER A 448 -62.05 -35.72 -3.44
C SER A 448 -61.16 -36.73 -2.76
N ASP A 449 -61.11 -36.63 -1.42
CA ASP A 449 -60.46 -37.51 -0.45
C ASP A 449 -59.10 -37.05 0.07
N LEU A 450 -59.18 -36.06 0.97
CA LEU A 450 -58.18 -35.85 2.04
C LEU A 450 -58.83 -36.18 3.39
N PRO A 451 -58.26 -37.06 4.23
CA PRO A 451 -58.69 -37.23 5.61
C PRO A 451 -58.23 -36.08 6.48
N GLU A 452 -59.11 -35.67 7.42
CA GLU A 452 -58.83 -34.64 8.43
C GLU A 452 -57.67 -35.04 9.36
N PRO A 453 -56.85 -34.12 9.84
CA PRO A 453 -55.80 -34.42 10.80
C PRO A 453 -56.36 -34.47 12.22
N ASP A 454 -56.06 -35.55 12.94
CA ASP A 454 -56.30 -35.70 14.39
C ASP A 454 -55.49 -34.72 15.21
N PRO A 455 -56.06 -34.13 16.26
CA PRO A 455 -55.35 -33.25 17.20
C PRO A 455 -54.72 -34.07 18.33
N VAL A 456 -53.39 -34.15 18.38
CA VAL A 456 -52.67 -34.59 19.59
C VAL A 456 -51.57 -33.59 19.90
N ALA A 457 -51.84 -32.77 20.94
CA ALA A 457 -50.83 -32.03 21.64
C ALA A 457 -50.18 -32.93 22.72
N PRO A 458 -48.88 -32.92 22.91
CA PRO A 458 -48.30 -33.47 24.14
C PRO A 458 -48.08 -32.36 25.17
N ASP A 459 -48.65 -32.65 26.32
CA ASP A 459 -48.52 -32.05 27.62
C ASP A 459 -47.07 -32.01 28.11
N TRP A 460 -46.57 -30.85 28.56
CA TRP A 460 -45.31 -30.73 29.29
C TRP A 460 -45.59 -30.24 30.69
N ASP A 461 -45.84 -31.16 31.60
CA ASP A 461 -45.82 -30.88 33.02
C ASP A 461 -44.74 -31.70 33.72
N THR A 462 -43.95 -30.92 34.49
CA THR A 462 -43.22 -31.23 35.70
C THR A 462 -42.24 -32.42 35.71
N ASN A 463 -40.94 -32.06 35.89
CA ASN A 463 -40.16 -32.56 37.04
C ASN A 463 -38.93 -31.67 37.29
N VAL A 464 -38.95 -30.97 38.44
CA VAL A 464 -37.82 -30.26 39.02
C VAL A 464 -37.11 -31.22 39.96
N GLU A 465 -35.88 -31.63 39.61
CA GLU A 465 -34.95 -32.18 40.60
C GLU A 465 -33.60 -31.46 40.53
N SER A 466 -33.21 -31.04 41.71
CA SER A 466 -32.06 -30.28 42.16
C SER A 466 -30.71 -30.80 41.67
N ALA A 467 -29.89 -29.97 41.05
CA ALA A 467 -28.45 -30.16 40.97
C ALA A 467 -27.70 -28.89 41.42
N LYS A 468 -26.72 -29.15 42.28
CA LYS A 468 -25.91 -28.22 43.05
C LYS A 468 -25.10 -27.24 42.19
N GLU A 469 -24.98 -26.00 42.65
CA GLU A 469 -24.10 -24.95 42.17
C GLU A 469 -22.61 -25.35 42.28
N PRO A 470 -21.77 -24.99 41.30
CA PRO A 470 -20.33 -24.83 41.53
C PRO A 470 -19.99 -23.36 41.83
N GLN A 471 -19.35 -23.17 42.98
CA GLN A 471 -18.79 -21.89 43.43
C GLN A 471 -17.57 -21.51 42.56
N GLY A 472 -17.49 -20.21 42.20
CA GLY A 472 -16.30 -19.64 41.59
C GLY A 472 -16.57 -18.37 40.77
N PHE A 473 -17.11 -17.33 41.40
CA PHE A 473 -17.17 -15.99 40.77
C PHE A 473 -15.96 -15.16 41.17
N TYR A 474 -15.15 -14.76 40.21
CA TYR A 474 -14.19 -13.68 40.37
C TYR A 474 -14.95 -12.34 40.47
N ARG A 475 -14.81 -11.66 41.60
CA ARG A 475 -15.24 -10.27 41.81
C ARG A 475 -14.32 -9.34 41.07
N TRP A 476 -14.85 -8.50 40.17
CA TRP A 476 -14.19 -7.30 39.67
C TRP A 476 -14.56 -6.15 40.59
N ASP A 477 -13.54 -5.55 41.20
CA ASP A 477 -13.64 -4.37 42.03
C ASP A 477 -13.96 -3.14 41.17
N SER A 478 -15.01 -2.45 41.57
CA SER A 478 -15.46 -1.19 40.98
C SER A 478 -14.65 -0.04 41.58
N SER A 479 -13.75 0.56 40.85
CA SER A 479 -13.18 1.86 41.17
C SER A 479 -14.07 2.98 40.62
N PRO A 480 -14.29 4.09 41.37
CA PRO A 480 -15.23 5.13 41.00
C PRO A 480 -14.63 6.08 39.95
N TRP A 481 -15.42 6.39 38.96
CA TRP A 481 -15.16 7.47 38.00
C TRP A 481 -15.22 8.82 38.69
N ASP A 482 -14.13 9.59 38.57
CA ASP A 482 -13.99 10.93 39.11
C ASP A 482 -14.96 11.91 38.40
N ALA A 483 -15.85 12.49 39.16
CA ALA A 483 -16.94 13.37 38.68
C ALA A 483 -16.48 14.76 38.19
N THR A 484 -15.19 15.03 38.11
CA THR A 484 -14.64 16.35 37.77
C THR A 484 -14.45 16.60 36.25
N LEU A 485 -14.72 15.61 35.40
CA LEU A 485 -14.52 15.74 33.92
C LEU A 485 -15.79 16.14 33.15
N VAL A 486 -16.94 16.20 33.78
CA VAL A 486 -18.22 16.52 33.10
C VAL A 486 -18.52 18.02 33.04
N GLN A 487 -17.76 18.87 33.73
CA GLN A 487 -18.03 20.31 33.78
C GLN A 487 -17.29 21.17 32.72
N LYS A 488 -16.55 20.56 31.78
CA LYS A 488 -15.78 21.31 30.77
C LYS A 488 -16.29 21.24 29.32
N LEU A 489 -17.44 20.66 29.08
CA LEU A 489 -18.03 20.57 27.73
C LEU A 489 -19.48 21.02 27.68
N ALA A 490 -19.76 22.29 28.08
CA ALA A 490 -20.99 22.95 27.75
C ALA A 490 -20.72 24.13 26.81
N PRO A 491 -21.48 24.32 25.72
CA PRO A 491 -21.26 25.40 24.78
C PRO A 491 -21.76 26.73 25.36
N GLN A 492 -20.89 27.73 25.41
CA GLN A 492 -21.30 29.11 25.68
C GLN A 492 -21.85 29.75 24.41
N GLN A 493 -23.07 30.23 24.51
CA GLN A 493 -23.74 31.05 23.51
C GLN A 493 -23.14 32.46 23.46
N SER A 494 -23.09 32.98 22.24
CA SER A 494 -22.72 34.31 21.84
C SER A 494 -23.53 35.44 22.52
N SER A 495 -22.85 36.55 22.92
CA SER A 495 -23.42 37.88 22.83
C SER A 495 -22.35 38.90 22.46
N VAL A 496 -22.63 39.65 21.41
CA VAL A 496 -21.98 40.81 20.85
C VAL A 496 -22.12 41.98 21.84
N LEU A 497 -21.05 42.80 22.02
CA LEU A 497 -21.09 44.27 22.00
C LEU A 497 -19.73 44.90 22.34
N THR A 498 -19.20 45.57 21.36
CA THR A 498 -18.55 46.91 21.26
C THR A 498 -17.71 47.51 22.39
N GLU A 499 -16.57 47.99 21.92
CA GLU A 499 -15.91 49.30 22.16
C GLU A 499 -14.91 49.49 23.29
N THR A 500 -13.78 49.91 22.83
CA THR A 500 -12.90 51.05 23.15
C THR A 500 -11.80 50.98 24.23
N THR A 501 -10.59 51.16 23.66
CA THR A 501 -9.49 52.09 24.05
C THR A 501 -8.69 51.88 25.34
N THR A 502 -7.40 51.86 25.10
CA THR A 502 -6.28 52.55 25.77
C THR A 502 -5.48 51.88 26.90
N ALA A 503 -4.17 51.94 26.66
CA ALA A 503 -3.07 52.16 27.60
C ALA A 503 -2.33 50.98 28.24
N SER A 504 -1.11 50.79 27.74
CA SER A 504 0.05 50.27 28.48
C SER A 504 0.41 51.15 29.68
N PRO A 505 1.01 50.67 30.78
CA PRO A 505 2.49 50.69 30.81
C PRO A 505 3.25 49.61 31.63
N ALA A 506 4.51 49.41 31.20
CA ALA A 506 5.73 49.30 31.98
C ALA A 506 6.07 48.08 32.87
N LEU A 507 7.07 47.35 32.41
CA LEU A 507 8.33 46.94 33.06
C LEU A 507 8.40 46.79 34.59
N SER A 508 8.82 45.61 35.07
CA SER A 508 9.78 45.47 36.15
C SER A 508 10.53 44.12 36.08
N GLU A 509 11.84 44.24 36.19
CA GLU A 509 12.90 43.23 36.15
C GLU A 509 12.99 42.36 37.43
N PRO A 510 13.97 41.42 37.47
CA PRO A 510 13.87 40.13 38.14
C PRO A 510 14.52 40.09 39.52
N LYS A 511 14.14 39.11 40.33
CA LYS A 511 14.89 38.74 41.55
C LYS A 511 15.56 37.40 41.42
N GLN A 512 16.88 37.41 41.55
CA GLN A 512 17.78 36.27 41.86
C GLN A 512 17.37 35.58 43.17
N LEU A 513 17.47 34.27 43.23
CA LEU A 513 17.71 33.47 44.43
C LEU A 513 18.31 32.12 44.03
N ASP A 514 19.55 32.03 44.29
CA ASP A 514 20.35 31.28 45.30
C ASP A 514 20.51 29.77 45.04
N GLN A 515 21.79 29.45 44.82
CA GLN A 515 22.34 28.09 44.73
C GLN A 515 22.38 27.46 46.14
N ARG A 516 21.87 26.24 46.27
CA ARG A 516 22.40 25.24 47.24
C ARG A 516 22.11 23.81 46.78
N SER A 517 23.21 23.13 46.46
CA SER A 517 23.52 21.70 46.63
C SER A 517 22.41 20.71 47.03
N ILE A 518 22.16 19.72 46.19
CA ILE A 518 21.75 18.38 46.64
C ILE A 518 22.49 17.33 45.82
N THR A 519 23.20 16.50 46.58
CA THR A 519 23.98 15.32 46.23
C THR A 519 23.17 14.20 45.61
N ALA A 520 23.75 13.49 44.68
CA ALA A 520 23.26 12.26 44.05
C ALA A 520 23.25 11.05 45.01
N PRO A 521 22.34 10.11 44.90
CA PRO A 521 22.52 8.76 45.43
C PRO A 521 23.00 7.77 44.35
N LYS A 522 23.90 6.91 44.81
CA LYS A 522 24.57 5.80 44.12
C LYS A 522 23.59 4.71 43.71
N GLN A 523 23.85 4.14 42.55
CA GLN A 523 23.30 2.82 42.16
C GLN A 523 23.94 1.68 42.97
N PRO A 524 23.24 0.55 43.15
CA PRO A 524 23.90 -0.72 42.96
C PRO A 524 23.05 -1.66 42.06
N TRP A 525 23.66 -2.44 41.25
CA TRP A 525 23.63 -3.88 41.09
C TRP A 525 24.21 -4.24 39.72
N LEU A 526 25.42 -4.76 39.82
CA LEU A 526 25.98 -5.76 38.95
C LEU A 526 25.91 -7.08 39.71
N GLU A 527 25.24 -8.06 39.16
CA GLU A 527 25.69 -9.45 38.97
C GLU A 527 24.94 -10.08 37.85
#